data_4e7889238d00ad05f93c3cad8f23d913
#
_entry.id   4e7889238d00ad05f93c3cad8f23d913
#
_cell.length_a   1.000
_cell.length_b   1.000
_cell.length_c   1.000
_cell.angle_alpha   90.00
_cell.angle_beta   90.00
_cell.angle_gamma   90.00
#
_symmetry.space_group_name_H-M   'P 1'
#
loop_
_entity.id
_entity.type
_entity.pdbx_description
1 polymer ?
#
loop_
_entity_poly.entity_id
_entity_poly.type
_entity_poly.pdbx_seq_one_letter_code
_entity_poly.pdbx_strand_id
1 'polypeptide(L)'
;MLSREVAQKVLGRCLITGGDFAEIFEEDSLDNSISILNGKVENSIGGRAYGIGIRIFKGLKSVYAYTNNNSLTSLLNVAQKAAMALGELKEEKMIVLNERENINLNPIIITPSSIELNKKIGVMKIAYDAAKNYHSEIVQVGVGYADKEQHILIANTEGLYTEDKRTRTRLTVNAIASANGENQTGFEGPGRHMGFEMFNEVDPEY
;
A
#
# COMPACT_ATOMS: atom_id res chain seq x y z
N MET A 1 -10.78 -9.40 -1.84
CA MET A 1 -9.93 -10.27 -1.02
C MET A 1 -10.46 -11.69 -1.04
N LEU A 2 -9.67 -12.67 -0.64
CA LEU A 2 -10.09 -14.06 -0.51
C LEU A 2 -11.23 -14.20 0.52
N SER A 3 -12.22 -15.03 0.22
CA SER A 3 -13.23 -15.35 1.22
C SER A 3 -12.65 -16.20 2.35
N ARG A 4 -13.27 -16.13 3.52
CA ARG A 4 -12.88 -16.94 4.68
C ARG A 4 -12.84 -18.44 4.37
N GLU A 5 -13.80 -18.93 3.59
CA GLU A 5 -13.85 -20.34 3.17
C GLU A 5 -12.66 -20.75 2.30
N VAL A 6 -12.26 -19.88 1.35
CA VAL A 6 -11.08 -20.11 0.51
C VAL A 6 -9.80 -20.11 1.36
N ALA A 7 -9.66 -19.13 2.25
CA ALA A 7 -8.51 -19.05 3.16
C ALA A 7 -8.37 -20.28 4.05
N GLN A 8 -9.50 -20.80 4.61
CA GLN A 8 -9.51 -22.02 5.42
C GLN A 8 -8.98 -23.22 4.64
N LYS A 9 -9.45 -23.44 3.41
CA LYS A 9 -8.99 -24.54 2.54
C LYS A 9 -7.50 -24.44 2.22
N VAL A 10 -7.04 -23.23 1.90
CA VAL A 10 -5.62 -22.99 1.58
C VAL A 10 -4.73 -23.22 2.81
N LEU A 11 -5.11 -22.71 3.98
CA LEU A 11 -4.37 -22.89 5.22
C LEU A 11 -4.33 -24.38 5.65
N GLY A 12 -5.44 -25.11 5.50
CA GLY A 12 -5.46 -26.57 5.73
C GLY A 12 -4.43 -27.28 4.83
N ARG A 13 -4.38 -26.90 3.55
CA ARG A 13 -3.40 -27.43 2.59
C ARG A 13 -1.95 -27.08 2.95
N CYS A 14 -1.70 -25.92 3.57
CA CYS A 14 -0.36 -25.53 4.03
C CYS A 14 0.21 -26.48 5.10
N LEU A 15 -0.63 -27.10 5.91
CA LEU A 15 -0.22 -27.95 7.03
C LEU A 15 -0.11 -29.45 6.70
N ILE A 16 -0.35 -29.87 5.45
CA ILE A 16 -0.37 -31.29 5.06
C ILE A 16 0.95 -32.05 5.25
N THR A 17 2.06 -31.37 5.51
CA THR A 17 3.36 -31.97 5.83
C THR A 17 3.74 -31.85 7.30
N GLY A 18 2.78 -31.46 8.16
CA GLY A 18 2.97 -31.26 9.58
C GLY A 18 3.68 -29.96 9.91
N GLY A 19 3.35 -28.88 9.18
CA GLY A 19 3.72 -27.52 9.55
C GLY A 19 3.11 -27.12 10.89
N ASP A 20 3.78 -26.24 11.63
CA ASP A 20 3.35 -25.75 12.94
C ASP A 20 2.43 -24.55 12.81
N PHE A 21 2.73 -23.69 11.84
CA PHE A 21 1.99 -22.46 11.57
C PHE A 21 2.00 -22.15 10.08
N ALA A 22 0.92 -21.58 9.57
CA ALA A 22 0.86 -21.01 8.24
C ALA A 22 0.06 -19.71 8.25
N GLU A 23 0.45 -18.80 7.35
CA GLU A 23 -0.16 -17.49 7.18
C GLU A 23 -0.38 -17.19 5.71
N ILE A 24 -1.51 -16.57 5.41
CA ILE A 24 -1.82 -15.92 4.14
C ILE A 24 -1.78 -14.42 4.37
N PHE A 25 -1.05 -13.72 3.50
CA PHE A 25 -1.08 -12.28 3.36
C PHE A 25 -1.50 -11.94 1.93
N GLU A 26 -2.67 -11.32 1.77
CA GLU A 26 -3.13 -10.83 0.49
C GLU A 26 -3.11 -9.30 0.50
N GLU A 27 -2.58 -8.71 -0.57
CA GLU A 27 -2.53 -7.27 -0.76
C GLU A 27 -3.06 -6.90 -2.13
N ASP A 28 -3.88 -5.86 -2.15
CA ASP A 28 -4.31 -5.12 -3.33
C ASP A 28 -4.03 -3.65 -3.08
N SER A 29 -3.06 -3.09 -3.77
CA SER A 29 -2.68 -1.69 -3.61
C SER A 29 -2.69 -0.93 -4.91
N LEU A 30 -3.09 0.33 -4.84
CA LEU A 30 -3.06 1.30 -5.91
C LEU A 30 -2.17 2.46 -5.47
N ASP A 31 -1.10 2.68 -6.20
CA ASP A 31 -0.13 3.75 -5.93
C ASP A 31 -0.17 4.76 -7.07
N ASN A 32 -0.18 6.05 -6.75
CA ASN A 32 -0.06 7.13 -7.72
C ASN A 32 0.98 8.15 -7.25
N SER A 33 1.74 8.68 -8.19
CA SER A 33 2.66 9.79 -7.96
C SER A 33 2.67 10.76 -9.14
N ILE A 34 2.74 12.04 -8.82
CA ILE A 34 2.80 13.13 -9.80
C ILE A 34 3.94 14.06 -9.38
N SER A 35 4.72 14.52 -10.32
CA SER A 35 5.74 15.55 -10.08
C SER A 35 5.57 16.75 -11.01
N ILE A 36 5.77 17.93 -10.44
CA ILE A 36 5.83 19.21 -11.14
C ILE A 36 7.20 19.82 -10.88
N LEU A 37 7.85 20.31 -11.92
CA LEU A 37 9.06 21.10 -11.81
C LEU A 37 8.87 22.41 -12.58
N ASN A 38 9.11 23.52 -11.91
CA ASN A 38 8.95 24.87 -12.46
C ASN A 38 7.62 25.07 -13.21
N GLY A 39 6.52 24.59 -12.56
CA GLY A 39 5.15 24.74 -13.06
C GLY A 39 4.73 23.76 -14.16
N LYS A 40 5.62 22.88 -14.62
CA LYS A 40 5.33 21.87 -15.65
C LYS A 40 5.26 20.48 -15.04
N VAL A 41 4.24 19.71 -15.41
CA VAL A 41 4.16 18.28 -15.03
C VAL A 41 5.27 17.53 -15.74
N GLU A 42 6.15 16.87 -14.98
CA GLU A 42 7.23 16.05 -15.51
C GLU A 42 6.84 14.57 -15.55
N ASN A 43 6.21 14.08 -14.48
CA ASN A 43 5.81 12.70 -14.39
C ASN A 43 4.42 12.57 -13.80
N SER A 44 3.69 11.56 -14.27
CA SER A 44 2.46 11.06 -13.66
C SER A 44 2.48 9.55 -13.82
N ILE A 45 2.70 8.85 -12.71
CA ILE A 45 2.87 7.40 -12.68
C ILE A 45 1.81 6.83 -11.74
N GLY A 46 1.09 5.83 -12.20
CA GLY A 46 0.16 5.07 -11.39
C GLY A 46 0.31 3.58 -11.65
N GLY A 47 0.05 2.76 -10.64
CA GLY A 47 0.12 1.32 -10.77
C GLY A 47 -0.69 0.61 -9.70
N ARG A 48 -1.19 -0.60 -10.05
CA ARG A 48 -1.82 -1.52 -9.12
C ARG A 48 -0.90 -2.70 -8.90
N ALA A 49 -0.66 -3.02 -7.63
CA ALA A 49 0.02 -4.23 -7.22
C ALA A 49 -0.98 -5.15 -6.51
N TYR A 50 -1.06 -6.40 -6.97
CA TYR A 50 -1.90 -7.43 -6.37
C TYR A 50 -1.10 -8.71 -6.19
N GLY A 51 -1.21 -9.32 -5.00
CA GLY A 51 -0.56 -10.57 -4.73
C GLY A 51 -1.02 -11.24 -3.44
N ILE A 52 -0.77 -12.55 -3.38
CA ILE A 52 -1.07 -13.41 -2.24
C ILE A 52 0.23 -14.13 -1.87
N GLY A 53 0.72 -13.84 -0.68
CA GLY A 53 1.85 -14.54 -0.07
C GLY A 53 1.36 -15.63 0.88
N ILE A 54 2.00 -16.78 0.83
CA ILE A 54 1.76 -17.91 1.74
C ILE A 54 3.08 -18.21 2.44
N ARG A 55 3.09 -18.19 3.76
CA ARG A 55 4.25 -18.55 4.57
C ARG A 55 3.90 -19.73 5.47
N ILE A 56 4.80 -20.72 5.53
CA ILE A 56 4.63 -21.93 6.35
C ILE A 56 5.87 -22.10 7.22
N PHE A 57 5.68 -22.40 8.50
CA PHE A 57 6.75 -22.69 9.45
C PHE A 57 6.68 -24.16 9.90
N LYS A 58 7.85 -24.77 10.10
CA LYS A 58 8.02 -26.10 10.69
C LYS A 58 9.32 -26.13 11.48
N GLY A 59 9.22 -26.06 12.80
CA GLY A 59 10.36 -25.83 13.69
C GLY A 59 11.08 -24.53 13.32
N LEU A 60 12.37 -24.61 13.03
CA LEU A 60 13.19 -23.48 12.62
C LEU A 60 13.23 -23.23 11.10
N LYS A 61 12.47 -24.03 10.32
CA LYS A 61 12.39 -23.87 8.86
C LYS A 61 11.16 -23.07 8.49
N SER A 62 11.29 -22.23 7.47
CA SER A 62 10.17 -21.55 6.85
C SER A 62 10.25 -21.60 5.33
N VAL A 63 9.08 -21.64 4.69
CA VAL A 63 8.93 -21.52 3.23
C VAL A 63 7.97 -20.39 2.96
N TYR A 64 8.31 -19.57 1.96
CA TYR A 64 7.45 -18.51 1.45
C TYR A 64 7.20 -18.75 -0.03
N ALA A 65 5.94 -18.69 -0.43
CA ALA A 65 5.50 -18.73 -1.82
C ALA A 65 4.52 -17.58 -2.08
N TYR A 66 4.47 -17.11 -3.32
CA TYR A 66 3.52 -16.06 -3.69
C TYR A 66 2.89 -16.33 -5.05
N THR A 67 1.72 -15.73 -5.29
CA THR A 67 1.01 -15.77 -6.56
C THR A 67 0.13 -14.52 -6.71
N ASN A 68 -0.15 -14.13 -7.94
CA ASN A 68 -1.18 -13.14 -8.27
C ASN A 68 -2.48 -13.77 -8.80
N ASN A 69 -2.55 -15.11 -8.82
CA ASN A 69 -3.73 -15.86 -9.23
C ASN A 69 -4.51 -16.31 -7.99
N ASN A 70 -5.68 -15.72 -7.78
CA ASN A 70 -6.56 -15.96 -6.63
C ASN A 70 -7.55 -17.13 -6.82
N SER A 71 -7.46 -17.90 -7.92
CA SER A 71 -8.29 -19.09 -8.07
C SER A 71 -7.96 -20.13 -7.02
N LEU A 72 -8.98 -20.79 -6.45
CA LEU A 72 -8.79 -21.82 -5.43
C LEU A 72 -7.81 -22.90 -5.87
N THR A 73 -7.92 -23.37 -7.12
CA THR A 73 -7.03 -24.38 -7.67
C THR A 73 -5.57 -23.95 -7.68
N SER A 74 -5.29 -22.71 -8.10
CA SER A 74 -3.94 -22.15 -8.09
C SER A 74 -3.39 -22.04 -6.67
N LEU A 75 -4.18 -21.51 -5.75
CA LEU A 75 -3.79 -21.35 -4.35
C LEU A 75 -3.50 -22.68 -3.66
N LEU A 76 -4.34 -23.70 -3.87
CA LEU A 76 -4.11 -25.03 -3.33
C LEU A 76 -2.82 -25.67 -3.90
N ASN A 77 -2.52 -25.46 -5.18
CA ASN A 77 -1.28 -25.92 -5.79
C ASN A 77 -0.06 -25.22 -5.20
N VAL A 78 -0.11 -23.91 -5.01
CA VAL A 78 0.98 -23.12 -4.39
C VAL A 78 1.20 -23.55 -2.95
N ALA A 79 0.12 -23.66 -2.16
CA ALA A 79 0.17 -24.11 -0.77
C ALA A 79 0.77 -25.55 -0.65
N GLN A 80 0.34 -26.47 -1.50
CA GLN A 80 0.87 -27.84 -1.52
C GLN A 80 2.36 -27.88 -1.86
N LYS A 81 2.81 -27.16 -2.90
CA LYS A 81 4.23 -27.09 -3.28
C LYS A 81 5.08 -26.50 -2.15
N ALA A 82 4.60 -25.43 -1.51
CA ALA A 82 5.27 -24.83 -0.37
C ALA A 82 5.36 -25.80 0.82
N ALA A 83 4.27 -26.50 1.15
CA ALA A 83 4.27 -27.51 2.22
C ALA A 83 5.23 -28.67 1.93
N MET A 84 5.26 -29.21 0.71
CA MET A 84 6.14 -30.32 0.31
C MET A 84 7.64 -29.96 0.42
N ALA A 85 8.01 -28.70 0.35
CA ALA A 85 9.38 -28.25 0.60
C ALA A 85 9.82 -28.41 2.08
N LEU A 86 8.87 -28.63 3.00
CA LEU A 86 9.12 -28.81 4.44
C LEU A 86 9.03 -30.25 4.91
N GLY A 87 8.62 -31.19 4.06
CA GLY A 87 8.58 -32.61 4.41
C GLY A 87 7.56 -33.40 3.61
N GLU A 88 7.38 -34.65 4.03
CA GLU A 88 6.45 -35.58 3.41
C GLU A 88 5.00 -35.31 3.78
N LEU A 89 4.08 -35.72 2.91
CA LEU A 89 2.65 -35.57 3.09
C LEU A 89 2.15 -36.33 4.32
N LYS A 90 1.27 -35.69 5.04
CA LYS A 90 0.50 -36.21 6.18
C LYS A 90 -0.98 -35.91 5.94
N GLU A 91 -1.76 -35.90 6.99
CA GLU A 91 -3.17 -35.55 6.93
C GLU A 91 -3.39 -34.02 6.82
N GLU A 92 -4.41 -33.63 6.07
CA GLU A 92 -4.86 -32.27 5.99
C GLU A 92 -5.61 -31.88 7.28
N LYS A 93 -5.28 -30.73 7.85
CA LYS A 93 -5.91 -30.22 9.05
C LYS A 93 -7.07 -29.27 8.70
N MET A 94 -8.18 -29.44 9.38
CA MET A 94 -9.26 -28.48 9.30
C MET A 94 -8.89 -27.23 10.10
N ILE A 95 -8.95 -26.08 9.45
CA ILE A 95 -8.71 -24.79 10.08
C ILE A 95 -10.04 -24.06 10.26
N VAL A 96 -10.27 -23.56 11.46
CA VAL A 96 -11.42 -22.70 11.76
C VAL A 96 -10.92 -21.27 11.89
N LEU A 97 -11.44 -20.38 11.06
CA LEU A 97 -11.10 -18.95 11.09
C LEU A 97 -12.21 -18.16 11.79
N ASN A 98 -11.79 -17.28 12.68
CA ASN A 98 -12.65 -16.30 13.34
C ASN A 98 -12.37 -14.93 12.74
N GLU A 99 -13.39 -14.30 12.21
CA GLU A 99 -13.28 -12.94 11.69
C GLU A 99 -13.05 -11.98 12.86
N ARG A 100 -11.99 -11.22 12.75
CA ARG A 100 -11.70 -10.13 13.67
C ARG A 100 -11.84 -8.83 12.92
N GLU A 101 -12.90 -8.10 13.26
CA GLU A 101 -13.07 -6.73 12.73
C GLU A 101 -11.92 -5.84 13.16
N ASN A 102 -11.39 -5.11 12.21
CA ASN A 102 -10.43 -4.05 12.46
C ASN A 102 -11.17 -2.73 12.62
N ILE A 103 -11.00 -2.06 13.76
CA ILE A 103 -11.57 -0.73 13.99
C ILE A 103 -10.77 0.26 13.14
N ASN A 104 -11.41 0.80 12.11
CA ASN A 104 -10.80 1.83 11.29
C ASN A 104 -10.77 3.17 12.04
N LEU A 105 -9.60 3.51 12.59
CA LEU A 105 -9.37 4.76 13.31
C LEU A 105 -9.21 5.97 12.38
N ASN A 106 -8.98 5.73 11.09
CA ASN A 106 -8.77 6.76 10.07
C ASN A 106 -9.73 6.52 8.90
N PRO A 107 -11.02 6.87 9.07
CA PRO A 107 -12.01 6.70 8.01
C PRO A 107 -11.67 7.57 6.81
N ILE A 108 -11.68 6.99 5.62
CA ILE A 108 -11.41 7.69 4.37
C ILE A 108 -12.72 8.28 3.84
N ILE A 109 -12.75 9.59 3.66
CA ILE A 109 -13.93 10.32 3.19
C ILE A 109 -13.90 10.43 1.66
N ILE A 110 -12.74 10.76 1.10
CA ILE A 110 -12.57 10.96 -0.35
C ILE A 110 -11.42 10.06 -0.83
N THR A 111 -11.79 8.96 -1.47
CA THR A 111 -10.83 8.01 -2.04
C THR A 111 -10.01 8.68 -3.15
N PRO A 112 -8.68 8.70 -3.09
CA PRO A 112 -7.84 9.41 -4.07
C PRO A 112 -8.02 8.92 -5.51
N SER A 113 -8.29 7.63 -5.72
CA SER A 113 -8.56 7.07 -7.05
C SER A 113 -9.85 7.59 -7.69
N SER A 114 -10.78 8.13 -6.90
CA SER A 114 -12.00 8.78 -7.42
C SER A 114 -11.78 10.21 -7.91
N ILE A 115 -10.60 10.77 -7.67
CA ILE A 115 -10.27 12.15 -8.02
C ILE A 115 -9.56 12.21 -9.36
N GLU A 116 -10.10 13.04 -10.25
CA GLU A 116 -9.50 13.30 -11.55
C GLU A 116 -8.08 13.88 -11.43
N LEU A 117 -7.20 13.47 -12.35
CA LEU A 117 -5.80 13.91 -12.40
C LEU A 117 -5.66 15.43 -12.38
N ASN A 118 -6.51 16.15 -13.12
CA ASN A 118 -6.46 17.61 -13.19
C ASN A 118 -6.72 18.28 -11.84
N LYS A 119 -7.56 17.68 -10.99
CA LYS A 119 -7.83 18.19 -9.65
C LYS A 119 -6.61 18.01 -8.73
N LYS A 120 -5.94 16.87 -8.82
CA LYS A 120 -4.66 16.62 -8.11
C LYS A 120 -3.59 17.62 -8.55
N ILE A 121 -3.44 17.83 -9.86
CA ILE A 121 -2.51 18.84 -10.43
C ILE A 121 -2.90 20.24 -9.98
N GLY A 122 -4.18 20.55 -9.85
CA GLY A 122 -4.66 21.85 -9.36
C GLY A 122 -4.12 22.18 -7.97
N VAL A 123 -4.21 21.24 -7.02
CA VAL A 123 -3.65 21.39 -5.67
C VAL A 123 -2.13 21.59 -5.71
N MET A 124 -1.43 20.83 -6.55
CA MET A 124 0.02 20.95 -6.71
C MET A 124 0.43 22.32 -7.28
N LYS A 125 -0.38 22.89 -8.19
CA LYS A 125 -0.11 24.22 -8.75
C LYS A 125 -0.30 25.32 -7.71
N ILE A 126 -1.28 25.22 -6.83
CA ILE A 126 -1.45 26.13 -5.70
C ILE A 126 -0.17 26.16 -4.85
N ALA A 127 0.32 25.01 -4.44
CA ALA A 127 1.56 24.90 -3.68
C ALA A 127 2.79 25.42 -4.45
N TYR A 128 2.85 25.16 -5.74
CA TYR A 128 3.91 25.68 -6.61
C TYR A 128 3.88 27.21 -6.65
N ASP A 129 2.71 27.82 -6.90
CA ASP A 129 2.55 29.25 -7.03
C ASP A 129 2.86 29.96 -5.70
N ALA A 130 2.42 29.41 -4.57
CA ALA A 130 2.75 29.93 -3.24
C ALA A 130 4.27 29.94 -3.00
N ALA A 131 4.94 28.83 -3.22
CA ALA A 131 6.39 28.71 -3.04
C ALA A 131 7.16 29.60 -4.02
N LYS A 132 6.76 29.65 -5.31
CA LYS A 132 7.46 30.42 -6.33
C LYS A 132 7.35 31.94 -6.12
N ASN A 133 6.21 32.41 -5.63
CA ASN A 133 5.95 33.83 -5.40
C ASN A 133 6.39 34.32 -4.02
N TYR A 134 6.88 33.42 -3.15
CA TYR A 134 7.31 33.78 -1.80
C TYR A 134 8.45 34.83 -1.81
N HIS A 135 9.44 34.64 -2.70
CA HIS A 135 10.55 35.59 -2.86
C HIS A 135 11.12 35.58 -4.28
N SER A 136 11.63 36.71 -4.75
CA SER A 136 12.21 36.83 -6.09
C SER A 136 13.46 35.97 -6.32
N GLU A 137 14.19 35.64 -5.25
CA GLU A 137 15.38 34.78 -5.30
C GLU A 137 15.06 33.29 -5.45
N ILE A 138 13.79 32.87 -5.41
CA ILE A 138 13.42 31.46 -5.64
C ILE A 138 13.53 31.17 -7.13
N VAL A 139 14.55 30.39 -7.47
CA VAL A 139 14.91 30.07 -8.85
C VAL A 139 14.26 28.75 -9.33
N GLN A 140 14.02 27.80 -8.41
CA GLN A 140 13.42 26.51 -8.76
C GLN A 140 12.43 26.06 -7.68
N VAL A 141 11.32 25.49 -8.13
CA VAL A 141 10.34 24.85 -7.26
C VAL A 141 9.93 23.51 -7.88
N GLY A 142 10.06 22.45 -7.09
CA GLY A 142 9.54 21.12 -7.37
C GLY A 142 8.38 20.78 -6.42
N VAL A 143 7.30 20.24 -6.96
CA VAL A 143 6.14 19.79 -6.17
C VAL A 143 5.87 18.33 -6.49
N GLY A 144 5.75 17.51 -5.45
CA GLY A 144 5.38 16.10 -5.55
C GLY A 144 4.02 15.84 -4.88
N TYR A 145 3.20 15.05 -5.52
CA TYR A 145 1.99 14.47 -4.95
C TYR A 145 2.11 12.95 -4.99
N ALA A 146 1.73 12.28 -3.92
CA ALA A 146 1.64 10.83 -3.88
C ALA A 146 0.41 10.39 -3.09
N ASP A 147 -0.28 9.38 -3.58
CA ASP A 147 -1.30 8.65 -2.83
C ASP A 147 -1.10 7.13 -2.94
N LYS A 148 -1.49 6.43 -1.88
CA LYS A 148 -1.54 4.97 -1.85
C LYS A 148 -2.81 4.51 -1.18
N GLU A 149 -3.57 3.70 -1.90
CA GLU A 149 -4.69 2.93 -1.38
C GLU A 149 -4.24 1.49 -1.22
N GLN A 150 -4.39 0.92 -0.04
CA GLN A 150 -3.95 -0.43 0.27
C GLN A 150 -5.07 -1.18 0.97
N HIS A 151 -5.45 -2.32 0.42
CA HIS A 151 -6.35 -3.27 1.04
C HIS A 151 -5.57 -4.55 1.32
N ILE A 152 -5.54 -4.99 2.58
CA ILE A 152 -4.85 -6.19 3.00
C ILE A 152 -5.82 -7.16 3.68
N LEU A 153 -5.51 -8.45 3.55
CA LEU A 153 -6.12 -9.53 4.31
C LEU A 153 -5.02 -10.37 4.93
N ILE A 154 -5.18 -10.70 6.20
CA ILE A 154 -4.33 -11.63 6.93
C ILE A 154 -5.20 -12.75 7.47
N ALA A 155 -4.81 -13.99 7.16
CA ALA A 155 -5.42 -15.18 7.73
C ALA A 155 -4.33 -16.18 8.15
N ASN A 156 -4.49 -16.84 9.30
CA ASN A 156 -3.50 -17.79 9.80
C ASN A 156 -4.10 -19.01 10.47
N THR A 157 -3.28 -20.01 10.70
CA THR A 157 -3.70 -21.29 11.30
C THR A 157 -4.00 -21.23 12.79
N GLU A 158 -3.78 -20.09 13.46
CA GLU A 158 -4.23 -19.82 14.84
C GLU A 158 -5.66 -19.26 14.88
N GLY A 159 -6.32 -19.20 13.72
CA GLY A 159 -7.73 -18.84 13.62
C GLY A 159 -7.98 -17.37 13.27
N LEU A 160 -6.96 -16.57 13.02
CA LEU A 160 -7.14 -15.17 12.61
C LEU A 160 -7.64 -15.08 11.17
N TYR A 161 -8.64 -14.23 10.95
CA TYR A 161 -9.04 -13.71 9.65
C TYR A 161 -9.41 -12.23 9.84
N THR A 162 -8.67 -11.34 9.22
CA THR A 162 -8.87 -9.89 9.36
C THR A 162 -8.51 -9.15 8.08
N GLU A 163 -9.25 -8.09 7.79
CA GLU A 163 -8.99 -7.18 6.68
C GLU A 163 -8.70 -5.77 7.20
N ASP A 164 -7.90 -5.02 6.47
CA ASP A 164 -7.62 -3.63 6.75
C ASP A 164 -7.52 -2.82 5.46
N LYS A 165 -8.06 -1.59 5.48
CA LYS A 165 -7.99 -0.63 4.39
C LYS A 165 -7.27 0.61 4.86
N ARG A 166 -6.20 0.95 4.15
CA ARG A 166 -5.35 2.09 4.47
C ARG A 166 -5.23 3.00 3.26
N THR A 167 -5.36 4.30 3.50
CA THR A 167 -5.10 5.29 2.45
C THR A 167 -4.14 6.33 3.01
N ARG A 168 -3.16 6.68 2.22
CA ARG A 168 -2.17 7.71 2.56
C ARG A 168 -2.09 8.69 1.42
N THR A 169 -2.07 9.98 1.77
CA THR A 169 -1.88 11.07 0.81
C THR A 169 -0.75 11.96 1.30
N ARG A 170 0.08 12.42 0.39
CA ARG A 170 1.21 13.29 0.68
C ARG A 170 1.38 14.35 -0.39
N LEU A 171 1.68 15.57 0.04
CA LEU A 171 2.16 16.65 -0.81
C LEU A 171 3.59 17.00 -0.36
N THR A 172 4.47 17.30 -1.30
CA THR A 172 5.84 17.75 -0.99
C THR A 172 6.17 18.96 -1.83
N VAL A 173 6.84 19.94 -1.24
CA VAL A 173 7.36 21.12 -1.94
C VAL A 173 8.86 21.22 -1.64
N ASN A 174 9.64 21.43 -2.67
CA ASN A 174 11.08 21.70 -2.57
C ASN A 174 11.37 22.98 -3.35
N ALA A 175 11.92 23.99 -2.68
CA ALA A 175 12.27 25.25 -3.27
C ALA A 175 13.78 25.49 -3.18
N ILE A 176 14.36 26.08 -4.22
CA ILE A 176 15.76 26.52 -4.24
C ILE A 176 15.76 28.03 -4.42
N ALA A 177 16.34 28.73 -3.46
CA ALA A 177 16.66 30.15 -3.56
C ALA A 177 18.13 30.32 -3.93
N SER A 178 18.43 31.32 -4.78
CA SER A 178 19.79 31.63 -5.23
C SER A 178 20.04 33.13 -5.15
N ALA A 179 21.04 33.52 -4.36
CA ALA A 179 21.47 34.91 -4.19
C ALA A 179 22.96 34.99 -3.89
N ASN A 180 23.63 36.01 -4.38
CA ASN A 180 25.06 36.31 -4.10
C ASN A 180 26.01 35.12 -4.35
N GLY A 181 25.68 34.23 -5.30
CA GLY A 181 26.48 33.04 -5.62
C GLY A 181 26.25 31.84 -4.68
N GLU A 182 25.31 31.95 -3.76
CA GLU A 182 24.92 30.87 -2.85
C GLU A 182 23.53 30.33 -3.17
N ASN A 183 23.32 29.04 -2.95
CA ASN A 183 22.04 28.38 -3.06
C ASN A 183 21.59 27.84 -1.70
N GLN A 184 20.32 28.09 -1.38
CA GLN A 184 19.66 27.53 -0.18
C GLN A 184 18.44 26.72 -0.61
N THR A 185 18.18 25.62 0.09
CA THR A 185 17.03 24.76 -0.18
C THR A 185 16.06 24.75 0.97
N GLY A 186 14.77 24.84 0.65
CA GLY A 186 13.68 24.64 1.60
C GLY A 186 12.86 23.40 1.19
N PHE A 187 12.37 22.66 2.16
CA PHE A 187 11.51 21.49 1.95
C PHE A 187 10.39 21.47 2.96
N GLU A 188 9.18 21.21 2.47
CA GLU A 188 8.00 20.88 3.28
C GLU A 188 7.31 19.67 2.66
N GLY A 189 6.74 18.78 3.49
CA GLY A 189 6.19 17.52 2.98
C GLY A 189 5.11 16.91 3.88
N PRO A 190 3.97 17.59 4.08
CA PRO A 190 2.87 17.04 4.83
C PRO A 190 2.34 15.76 4.22
N GLY A 191 2.10 14.77 5.08
CA GLY A 191 1.46 13.51 4.72
C GLY A 191 0.51 13.07 5.82
N ARG A 192 -0.60 12.43 5.43
CA ARG A 192 -1.64 11.96 6.34
C ARG A 192 -2.08 10.54 5.98
N HIS A 193 -2.55 9.83 6.99
CA HIS A 193 -3.30 8.59 6.80
C HIS A 193 -4.78 8.94 6.53
N MET A 194 -5.00 9.58 5.40
CA MET A 194 -6.27 10.13 4.92
C MET A 194 -6.33 10.00 3.40
N GLY A 195 -7.53 10.16 2.84
CA GLY A 195 -7.73 10.29 1.41
C GLY A 195 -7.46 11.71 0.91
N PHE A 196 -8.11 12.10 -0.18
CA PHE A 196 -7.93 13.43 -0.77
C PHE A 196 -8.50 14.56 0.12
N GLU A 197 -9.35 14.23 1.09
CA GLU A 197 -9.81 15.15 2.12
C GLU A 197 -8.69 15.73 2.98
N MET A 198 -7.49 15.20 2.91
CA MET A 198 -6.30 15.79 3.53
C MET A 198 -6.17 17.29 3.23
N PHE A 199 -6.54 17.71 2.03
CA PHE A 199 -6.47 19.11 1.60
C PHE A 199 -7.55 20.02 2.17
N ASN A 200 -8.45 19.49 3.01
CA ASN A 200 -9.34 20.30 3.85
C ASN A 200 -8.66 20.70 5.17
N GLU A 201 -7.58 20.00 5.57
CA GLU A 201 -6.83 20.24 6.81
C GLU A 201 -5.44 20.81 6.53
N VAL A 202 -4.84 20.40 5.41
CA VAL A 202 -3.52 20.87 4.97
C VAL A 202 -3.74 21.86 3.83
N ASP A 203 -3.49 23.13 4.12
CA ASP A 203 -3.56 24.17 3.11
C ASP A 203 -2.35 24.05 2.16
N PRO A 204 -2.55 23.87 0.86
CA PRO A 204 -1.44 23.80 -0.09
C PRO A 204 -0.65 25.11 -0.25
N GLU A 205 -1.18 26.25 0.23
CA GLU A 205 -0.48 27.54 0.19
C GLU A 205 0.50 27.72 1.37
N TYR A 206 0.40 26.91 2.40
CA TYR A 206 1.17 26.99 3.63
C TYR A 206 2.29 25.98 3.61
#